data_04b66a94e4825bf32d58ad0aef3b6c21
#
_entry.id   04b66a94e4825bf32d58ad0aef3b6c21
#
_cell.length_a   1.000
_cell.length_b   1.000
_cell.length_c   1.000
_cell.angle_alpha   90.00
_cell.angle_beta   90.00
_cell.angle_gamma   90.00
#
_symmetry.space_group_name_H-M   'P 1'
#
loop_
_entity.id
_entity.type
_entity.pdbx_description
1 polymer ?
#
loop_
_entity_poly.entity_id
_entity_poly.type
_entity_poly.pdbx_seq_one_letter_code
_entity_poly.pdbx_strand_id
1 'polypeptide(L)'
;MGSLIFPPYLQEGDRVIVLSPSSKIDKSFLKGAYKRLKSWGLEVVFAKHAGSSNGTYAGNIRQRLEDLQEAMDDEEAKVIFCSRGGYGAVHLIGKLDFTKFRQHPKWLIGFSDITALHNLFQQNGFASLHAPMARHLTVEPEDDFCTQALKDILFGQALGGTEAFSYVCPGHKPNHKGEGKGVLRGGNLSVFYGLRGTPYDIPAEGTILFIEDVGERPHAVERMMYNLKLGGVLDKLSGLIIGQFTEYEENKSLGKDLYGALADLVKEYDYPICFDFPVGHVSMNVPLINGAAVTLKVGKKEVKLSFNTERE
;
A
#
# COMPACT_ATOMS: atom_id res chain seq x y z
N MET A 1 -10.72 -18.33 -1.39
CA MET A 1 -9.29 -18.16 -1.11
C MET A 1 -9.13 -18.32 0.38
N GLY A 2 -8.09 -19.03 0.86
CA GLY A 2 -7.79 -19.09 2.30
C GLY A 2 -7.51 -17.71 2.89
N SER A 3 -7.63 -17.57 4.20
CA SER A 3 -7.23 -16.37 4.94
C SER A 3 -5.76 -16.05 4.67
N LEU A 4 -5.42 -14.76 4.52
CA LEU A 4 -4.04 -14.36 4.35
C LEU A 4 -3.31 -14.45 5.68
N ILE A 5 -2.05 -14.86 5.63
CA ILE A 5 -1.18 -14.92 6.80
C ILE A 5 -0.76 -13.49 7.16
N PHE A 6 -1.06 -13.10 8.39
CA PHE A 6 -0.59 -11.85 8.98
C PHE A 6 0.70 -12.11 9.74
N PRO A 7 1.77 -11.34 9.47
CA PRO A 7 2.97 -11.42 10.28
C PRO A 7 2.69 -11.07 11.76
N PRO A 8 3.51 -11.55 12.69
CA PRO A 8 3.34 -11.27 14.12
C PRO A 8 3.46 -9.76 14.42
N TYR A 9 2.90 -9.32 15.54
CA TYR A 9 3.15 -7.99 16.08
C TYR A 9 4.58 -7.86 16.56
N LEU A 10 5.12 -6.66 16.47
CA LEU A 10 6.48 -6.35 16.89
C LEU A 10 6.58 -6.22 18.41
N GLN A 11 7.75 -6.55 18.90
CA GLN A 11 8.20 -6.31 20.28
C GLN A 11 9.48 -5.46 20.27
N GLU A 12 9.81 -4.89 21.42
CA GLU A 12 11.09 -4.20 21.57
C GLU A 12 12.26 -5.16 21.27
N GLY A 13 13.23 -4.69 20.52
CA GLY A 13 14.36 -5.47 20.05
C GLY A 13 14.17 -6.18 18.72
N ASP A 14 12.94 -6.26 18.20
CA ASP A 14 12.69 -6.91 16.91
C ASP A 14 13.45 -6.25 15.76
N ARG A 15 13.94 -7.10 14.82
CA ARG A 15 14.77 -6.67 13.70
C ARG A 15 13.93 -6.16 12.53
N VAL A 16 14.32 -4.98 12.03
CA VAL A 16 13.82 -4.35 10.80
C VAL A 16 14.94 -4.27 9.79
N ILE A 17 14.74 -4.84 8.60
CA ILE A 17 15.68 -4.69 7.48
C ILE A 17 15.17 -3.58 6.56
N VAL A 18 15.97 -2.53 6.42
CA VAL A 18 15.72 -1.41 5.52
C VAL A 18 16.42 -1.66 4.19
N LEU A 19 15.68 -1.69 3.10
CA LEU A 19 16.19 -1.94 1.76
C LEU A 19 15.55 -1.02 0.70
N SER A 20 16.11 -0.98 -0.50
CA SER A 20 15.66 -0.12 -1.60
C SER A 20 15.39 -0.97 -2.85
N PRO A 21 14.17 -1.52 -3.04
CA PRO A 21 13.91 -2.47 -4.12
C PRO A 21 13.65 -1.79 -5.48
N SER A 22 13.50 -0.48 -5.48
CA SER A 22 13.08 0.34 -6.62
C SER A 22 14.11 1.41 -6.98
N SER A 23 13.73 2.69 -6.86
CA SER A 23 14.63 3.81 -7.16
C SER A 23 15.59 4.11 -6.01
N LYS A 24 16.74 4.72 -6.36
CA LYS A 24 17.72 5.22 -5.39
C LYS A 24 17.10 6.25 -4.46
N ILE A 25 17.59 6.32 -3.25
CA ILE A 25 17.15 7.26 -2.21
C ILE A 25 18.32 8.12 -1.73
N ASP A 26 18.03 9.33 -1.29
CA ASP A 26 19.00 10.15 -0.57
C ASP A 26 19.33 9.50 0.77
N LYS A 27 20.62 9.41 1.08
CA LYS A 27 21.11 8.77 2.32
C LYS A 27 20.64 9.48 3.59
N SER A 28 20.28 10.77 3.51
CA SER A 28 19.69 11.50 4.63
C SER A 28 18.35 10.90 5.07
N PHE A 29 17.51 10.47 4.13
CA PHE A 29 16.26 9.81 4.43
C PHE A 29 16.46 8.40 5.02
N LEU A 30 17.47 7.65 4.58
CA LEU A 30 17.83 6.38 5.24
C LEU A 30 18.23 6.61 6.69
N LYS A 31 19.06 7.64 6.94
CA LYS A 31 19.49 8.01 8.29
C LYS A 31 18.32 8.49 9.18
N GLY A 32 17.38 9.24 8.61
CA GLY A 32 16.17 9.68 9.32
C GLY A 32 15.26 8.52 9.68
N ALA A 33 14.94 7.64 8.74
CA ALA A 33 14.17 6.43 8.99
C ALA A 33 14.84 5.52 10.05
N TYR A 34 16.17 5.34 9.97
CA TYR A 34 16.93 4.62 10.99
C TYR A 34 16.68 5.20 12.38
N LYS A 35 16.80 6.53 12.56
CA LYS A 35 16.59 7.17 13.85
C LYS A 35 15.16 6.95 14.36
N ARG A 36 14.16 7.11 13.49
CA ARG A 36 12.75 6.93 13.83
C ARG A 36 12.44 5.49 14.25
N LEU A 37 12.88 4.50 13.49
CA LEU A 37 12.67 3.08 13.80
C LEU A 37 13.43 2.67 15.07
N LYS A 38 14.63 3.20 15.29
CA LYS A 38 15.37 3.01 16.54
C LYS A 38 14.66 3.62 17.77
N SER A 39 13.99 4.78 17.61
CA SER A 39 13.21 5.38 18.71
C SER A 39 11.98 4.55 19.09
N TRP A 40 11.56 3.60 18.24
CA TRP A 40 10.52 2.63 18.55
C TRP A 40 11.04 1.39 19.30
N GLY A 41 12.33 1.35 19.64
CA GLY A 41 12.98 0.23 20.33
C GLY A 41 13.42 -0.91 19.39
N LEU A 42 13.40 -0.71 18.07
CA LEU A 42 13.71 -1.77 17.10
C LEU A 42 15.21 -1.88 16.78
N GLU A 43 15.67 -3.09 16.46
CA GLU A 43 16.96 -3.32 15.83
C GLU A 43 16.87 -3.00 14.34
N VAL A 44 17.60 -1.99 13.86
CA VAL A 44 17.53 -1.56 12.46
C VAL A 44 18.79 -1.92 11.72
N VAL A 45 18.66 -2.73 10.67
CA VAL A 45 19.73 -3.19 9.80
C VAL A 45 19.49 -2.68 8.38
N PHE A 46 20.51 -2.19 7.72
CA PHE A 46 20.43 -1.87 6.29
C PHE A 46 20.88 -3.07 5.46
N ALA A 47 20.10 -3.39 4.43
CA ALA A 47 20.56 -4.33 3.41
C ALA A 47 21.81 -3.78 2.71
N LYS A 48 22.62 -4.67 2.18
CA LYS A 48 23.95 -4.39 1.62
C LYS A 48 23.95 -3.29 0.56
N HIS A 49 22.90 -3.24 -0.26
CA HIS A 49 22.78 -2.30 -1.38
C HIS A 49 21.73 -1.20 -1.15
N ALA A 50 21.17 -1.05 0.06
CA ALA A 50 20.10 -0.10 0.37
C ALA A 50 20.41 1.35 -0.06
N GLY A 51 21.68 1.77 0.00
CA GLY A 51 22.16 3.10 -0.43
C GLY A 51 22.84 3.13 -1.80
N SER A 52 22.72 2.08 -2.60
CA SER A 52 23.35 1.97 -3.91
C SER A 52 22.65 2.83 -4.98
N SER A 53 23.36 3.07 -6.10
CA SER A 53 22.83 3.86 -7.22
C SER A 53 23.32 3.28 -8.54
N ASN A 54 22.37 3.12 -9.48
CA ASN A 54 22.63 2.78 -10.87
C ASN A 54 21.60 3.52 -11.75
N GLY A 55 21.97 4.68 -12.25
CA GLY A 55 21.05 5.59 -12.90
C GLY A 55 19.96 6.05 -11.93
N THR A 56 18.71 5.76 -12.23
CA THR A 56 17.55 6.07 -11.36
C THR A 56 17.31 4.99 -10.28
N TYR A 57 17.88 3.80 -10.42
CA TYR A 57 17.63 2.66 -9.54
C TYR A 57 18.57 2.62 -8.32
N ALA A 58 18.15 1.93 -7.29
CA ALA A 58 18.98 1.60 -6.11
C ALA A 58 19.89 0.39 -6.39
N GLY A 59 20.82 0.54 -7.32
CA GLY A 59 21.64 -0.56 -7.81
C GLY A 59 21.04 -1.29 -9.01
N ASN A 60 21.73 -2.32 -9.51
CA ASN A 60 21.23 -3.15 -10.60
C ASN A 60 20.16 -4.15 -10.12
N ILE A 61 19.52 -4.87 -11.06
CA ILE A 61 18.45 -5.83 -10.72
C ILE A 61 18.96 -6.92 -9.76
N ARG A 62 20.18 -7.44 -9.98
CA ARG A 62 20.75 -8.50 -9.14
C ARG A 62 20.94 -8.02 -7.69
N GLN A 63 21.47 -6.82 -7.48
CA GLN A 63 21.70 -6.24 -6.16
C GLN A 63 20.40 -6.04 -5.39
N ARG A 64 19.36 -5.50 -6.05
CA ARG A 64 18.04 -5.29 -5.43
C ARG A 64 17.33 -6.60 -5.13
N LEU A 65 17.51 -7.62 -6.01
CA LEU A 65 16.97 -8.96 -5.80
C LEU A 65 17.67 -9.67 -4.62
N GLU A 66 19.00 -9.57 -4.55
CA GLU A 66 19.84 -10.11 -3.46
C GLU A 66 19.38 -9.51 -2.11
N ASP A 67 19.31 -8.19 -2.00
CA ASP A 67 18.86 -7.51 -0.77
C ASP A 67 17.45 -7.96 -0.34
N LEU A 68 16.50 -8.04 -1.27
CA LEU A 68 15.13 -8.42 -0.95
C LEU A 68 15.02 -9.90 -0.57
N GLN A 69 15.70 -10.80 -1.29
CA GLN A 69 15.69 -12.22 -0.98
C GLN A 69 16.38 -12.52 0.36
N GLU A 70 17.52 -11.90 0.63
CA GLU A 70 18.21 -12.06 1.92
C GLU A 70 17.33 -11.56 3.07
N ALA A 71 16.63 -10.44 2.90
CA ALA A 71 15.68 -9.94 3.90
C ALA A 71 14.46 -10.86 4.08
N MET A 72 13.98 -11.49 3.01
CA MET A 72 12.90 -12.49 3.08
C MET A 72 13.35 -13.77 3.80
N ASP A 73 14.61 -14.15 3.62
CA ASP A 73 15.18 -15.37 4.17
C ASP A 73 15.70 -15.24 5.61
N ASP A 74 15.87 -14.01 6.10
CA ASP A 74 16.35 -13.74 7.47
C ASP A 74 15.29 -14.19 8.51
N GLU A 75 15.64 -15.14 9.37
CA GLU A 75 14.71 -15.74 10.34
C GLU A 75 14.42 -14.80 11.53
N GLU A 76 15.32 -13.86 11.83
CA GLU A 76 15.20 -12.93 12.95
C GLU A 76 14.44 -11.65 12.56
N ALA A 77 14.47 -11.28 11.28
CA ALA A 77 13.75 -10.11 10.80
C ALA A 77 12.23 -10.28 10.95
N LYS A 78 11.57 -9.20 11.40
CA LYS A 78 10.10 -9.11 11.50
C LYS A 78 9.52 -8.12 10.49
N VAL A 79 10.35 -7.25 9.95
CA VAL A 79 9.94 -6.22 8.99
C VAL A 79 10.95 -6.10 7.85
N ILE A 80 10.43 -6.03 6.63
CA ILE A 80 11.10 -5.55 5.43
C ILE A 80 10.58 -4.15 5.16
N PHE A 81 11.38 -3.12 5.46
CA PHE A 81 11.01 -1.74 5.28
C PHE A 81 11.59 -1.20 3.96
N CYS A 82 10.71 -0.97 2.98
CA CYS A 82 11.10 -0.38 1.70
C CYS A 82 11.39 1.12 1.89
N SER A 83 12.58 1.56 1.56
CA SER A 83 13.01 2.94 1.79
C SER A 83 12.30 3.94 0.89
N ARG A 84 12.00 3.52 -0.36
CA ARG A 84 11.40 4.33 -1.41
C ARG A 84 10.76 3.46 -2.49
N GLY A 85 9.69 3.99 -3.13
CA GLY A 85 9.18 3.53 -4.41
C GLY A 85 9.94 4.12 -5.61
N GLY A 86 9.22 4.65 -6.56
CA GLY A 86 9.74 5.18 -7.83
C GLY A 86 9.49 4.20 -8.97
N TYR A 87 10.50 3.42 -9.40
CA TYR A 87 10.33 2.40 -10.43
C TYR A 87 11.37 1.28 -10.29
N GLY A 88 10.93 0.05 -10.56
CA GLY A 88 11.81 -1.10 -10.69
C GLY A 88 11.49 -2.31 -9.83
N ALA A 89 10.51 -2.25 -8.92
CA ALA A 89 10.05 -3.41 -8.16
C ALA A 89 9.52 -4.52 -9.08
N VAL A 90 8.89 -4.16 -10.18
CA VAL A 90 8.41 -5.09 -11.22
C VAL A 90 9.52 -5.99 -11.79
N HIS A 91 10.78 -5.58 -11.77
CA HIS A 91 11.91 -6.40 -12.24
C HIS A 91 12.20 -7.59 -11.32
N LEU A 92 11.72 -7.55 -10.07
CA LEU A 92 12.00 -8.54 -9.02
C LEU A 92 10.89 -9.59 -8.91
N ILE A 93 9.64 -9.22 -9.24
CA ILE A 93 8.51 -10.17 -9.20
C ILE A 93 8.78 -11.37 -10.12
N GLY A 94 8.38 -12.55 -9.69
CA GLY A 94 8.63 -13.81 -10.42
C GLY A 94 10.04 -14.40 -10.25
N LYS A 95 10.92 -13.76 -9.46
CA LYS A 95 12.28 -14.23 -9.19
C LYS A 95 12.55 -14.53 -7.72
N LEU A 96 11.58 -14.26 -6.85
CA LEU A 96 11.69 -14.40 -5.40
C LEU A 96 11.19 -15.77 -4.94
N ASP A 97 11.90 -16.39 -4.02
CA ASP A 97 11.52 -17.63 -3.37
C ASP A 97 10.89 -17.35 -2.00
N PHE A 98 9.70 -17.87 -1.79
CA PHE A 98 8.93 -17.72 -0.55
C PHE A 98 9.11 -18.89 0.43
N THR A 99 9.97 -19.87 0.14
CA THR A 99 10.10 -21.11 0.94
C THR A 99 10.42 -20.79 2.40
N LYS A 100 11.45 -20.00 2.67
CA LYS A 100 11.83 -19.60 4.03
C LYS A 100 10.88 -18.53 4.59
N PHE A 101 10.40 -17.62 3.74
CA PHE A 101 9.46 -16.58 4.15
C PHE A 101 8.18 -17.17 4.75
N ARG A 102 7.69 -18.32 4.25
CA ARG A 102 6.51 -19.02 4.78
C ARG A 102 6.70 -19.52 6.21
N GLN A 103 7.93 -19.82 6.60
CA GLN A 103 8.27 -20.30 7.94
C GLN A 103 8.39 -19.12 8.94
N HIS A 104 8.87 -17.99 8.46
CA HIS A 104 9.11 -16.77 9.24
C HIS A 104 8.50 -15.55 8.55
N PRO A 105 7.14 -15.43 8.49
CA PRO A 105 6.49 -14.33 7.82
C PRO A 105 6.78 -13.01 8.52
N LYS A 106 6.99 -11.97 7.72
CA LYS A 106 7.33 -10.62 8.18
C LYS A 106 6.57 -9.55 7.40
N TRP A 107 6.41 -8.39 7.99
CA TRP A 107 5.74 -7.26 7.35
C TRP A 107 6.56 -6.69 6.20
N LEU A 108 6.01 -6.64 5.00
CA LEU A 108 6.51 -5.81 3.91
C LEU A 108 5.83 -4.45 3.99
N ILE A 109 6.62 -3.38 4.11
CA ILE A 109 6.15 -2.00 4.29
C ILE A 109 6.61 -1.13 3.14
N GLY A 110 5.68 -0.37 2.56
CA GLY A 110 5.94 0.63 1.52
C GLY A 110 4.69 0.96 0.72
N PHE A 111 4.80 1.85 -0.26
CA PHE A 111 3.72 2.23 -1.18
C PHE A 111 4.29 2.65 -2.54
N SER A 112 3.45 3.20 -3.44
CA SER A 112 3.90 3.57 -4.79
C SER A 112 4.31 2.33 -5.60
N ASP A 113 5.51 2.30 -6.19
CA ASP A 113 6.06 1.16 -6.94
C ASP A 113 6.08 -0.17 -6.13
N ILE A 114 6.05 -0.07 -4.78
CA ILE A 114 5.97 -1.26 -3.91
C ILE A 114 4.63 -2.00 -4.06
N THR A 115 3.64 -1.38 -4.69
CA THR A 115 2.39 -2.05 -5.07
C THR A 115 2.63 -3.35 -5.85
N ALA A 116 3.68 -3.41 -6.68
CA ALA A 116 4.06 -4.64 -7.38
C ALA A 116 4.44 -5.77 -6.42
N LEU A 117 5.16 -5.45 -5.33
CA LEU A 117 5.51 -6.40 -4.30
C LEU A 117 4.31 -6.76 -3.41
N HIS A 118 3.44 -5.79 -3.09
CA HIS A 118 2.20 -6.07 -2.37
C HIS A 118 1.34 -7.11 -3.09
N ASN A 119 1.18 -6.97 -4.40
CA ASN A 119 0.45 -7.95 -5.21
C ASN A 119 1.12 -9.34 -5.18
N LEU A 120 2.45 -9.39 -5.34
CA LEU A 120 3.22 -10.64 -5.25
C LEU A 120 3.03 -11.32 -3.88
N PHE A 121 3.12 -10.57 -2.77
CA PHE A 121 2.97 -11.10 -1.42
C PHE A 121 1.55 -11.64 -1.19
N GLN A 122 0.53 -10.90 -1.63
CA GLN A 122 -0.86 -11.37 -1.55
C GLN A 122 -1.11 -12.65 -2.36
N GLN A 123 -0.55 -12.76 -3.57
CA GLN A 123 -0.63 -13.99 -4.38
C GLN A 123 0.06 -15.19 -3.69
N ASN A 124 1.05 -14.93 -2.85
CA ASN A 124 1.70 -15.95 -2.04
C ASN A 124 1.02 -16.20 -0.68
N GLY A 125 -0.09 -15.53 -0.39
CA GLY A 125 -0.89 -15.74 0.82
C GLY A 125 -0.49 -14.88 2.01
N PHE A 126 0.20 -13.75 1.82
CA PHE A 126 0.66 -12.89 2.91
C PHE A 126 0.05 -11.49 2.86
N ALA A 127 -0.33 -10.98 4.04
CA ALA A 127 -0.66 -9.58 4.22
C ALA A 127 0.59 -8.68 4.17
N SER A 128 0.41 -7.41 3.81
CA SER A 128 1.48 -6.42 3.73
C SER A 128 0.95 -5.02 4.03
N LEU A 129 1.82 -4.02 4.25
CA LEU A 129 1.43 -2.68 4.64
C LEU A 129 1.74 -1.66 3.54
N HIS A 130 0.69 -1.13 2.89
CA HIS A 130 0.77 0.12 2.15
C HIS A 130 0.87 1.25 3.17
N ALA A 131 2.06 1.84 3.32
CA ALA A 131 2.33 2.77 4.42
C ALA A 131 3.48 3.72 4.11
N PRO A 132 3.61 4.83 4.87
CA PRO A 132 4.71 5.78 4.75
C PRO A 132 6.09 5.12 4.75
N MET A 133 7.01 5.68 3.95
CA MET A 133 8.39 5.20 3.77
C MET A 133 9.41 6.19 4.36
N ALA A 134 10.69 5.97 4.09
CA ALA A 134 11.80 6.66 4.77
C ALA A 134 11.76 8.19 4.70
N ARG A 135 11.31 8.78 3.58
CA ARG A 135 11.16 10.24 3.49
C ARG A 135 10.17 10.77 4.51
N HIS A 136 8.99 10.16 4.60
CA HIS A 136 7.95 10.56 5.55
C HIS A 136 8.45 10.44 7.00
N LEU A 137 9.01 9.29 7.39
CA LEU A 137 9.57 9.07 8.73
C LEU A 137 10.71 10.04 9.09
N THR A 138 11.31 10.69 8.10
CA THR A 138 12.39 11.67 8.30
C THR A 138 11.87 13.09 8.42
N VAL A 139 10.87 13.44 7.61
CA VAL A 139 10.40 14.84 7.42
C VAL A 139 9.28 15.18 8.38
N GLU A 140 8.36 14.24 8.59
CA GLU A 140 7.21 14.48 9.45
C GLU A 140 7.59 14.40 10.95
N PRO A 141 6.90 15.13 11.83
CA PRO A 141 7.17 15.10 13.26
C PRO A 141 6.93 13.70 13.88
N GLU A 142 7.39 13.49 15.12
CA GLU A 142 7.27 12.19 15.79
C GLU A 142 5.82 11.80 16.11
N ASP A 143 5.01 12.79 16.40
CA ASP A 143 3.58 12.67 16.72
C ASP A 143 2.66 12.77 15.49
N ASP A 144 3.24 12.73 14.29
CA ASP A 144 2.47 12.66 13.04
C ASP A 144 1.52 11.46 13.06
N PHE A 145 0.27 11.70 12.67
CA PHE A 145 -0.79 10.70 12.72
C PHE A 145 -0.45 9.42 11.95
N CYS A 146 0.09 9.54 10.73
CA CYS A 146 0.39 8.37 9.89
C CYS A 146 1.57 7.57 10.43
N THR A 147 2.56 8.25 11.02
CA THR A 147 3.70 7.62 11.70
C THR A 147 3.24 6.86 12.94
N GLN A 148 2.38 7.45 13.77
CA GLN A 148 1.82 6.79 14.94
C GLN A 148 0.92 5.60 14.55
N ALA A 149 0.03 5.79 13.58
CA ALA A 149 -0.83 4.71 13.08
C ALA A 149 -0.01 3.51 12.55
N LEU A 150 1.11 3.78 11.85
CA LEU A 150 2.02 2.71 11.41
C LEU A 150 2.63 1.96 12.60
N LYS A 151 3.10 2.69 13.60
CA LYS A 151 3.64 2.10 14.84
C LYS A 151 2.57 1.27 15.55
N ASP A 152 1.38 1.82 15.74
CA ASP A 152 0.27 1.16 16.45
C ASP A 152 -0.17 -0.14 15.75
N ILE A 153 -0.20 -0.17 14.41
CA ILE A 153 -0.47 -1.37 13.63
C ILE A 153 0.62 -2.41 13.85
N LEU A 154 1.89 -2.01 13.76
CA LEU A 154 3.02 -2.94 13.87
C LEU A 154 3.13 -3.55 15.27
N PHE A 155 2.90 -2.77 16.33
CA PHE A 155 2.96 -3.24 17.71
C PHE A 155 1.63 -3.81 18.25
N GLY A 156 0.61 -3.93 17.40
CA GLY A 156 -0.67 -4.53 17.75
C GLY A 156 -1.59 -3.63 18.59
N GLN A 157 -1.21 -2.38 18.85
CA GLN A 157 -2.03 -1.46 19.64
C GLN A 157 -3.30 -1.08 18.90
N ALA A 158 -3.24 -0.98 17.58
CA ALA A 158 -4.40 -0.68 16.73
C ALA A 158 -5.33 -1.89 16.56
N LEU A 159 -4.79 -3.11 16.47
CA LEU A 159 -5.54 -4.32 16.09
C LEU A 159 -5.75 -5.28 17.28
N GLY A 160 -5.10 -5.04 18.41
CA GLY A 160 -5.19 -5.87 19.61
C GLY A 160 -6.24 -5.41 20.64
N GLY A 161 -6.93 -4.30 20.35
CA GLY A 161 -7.99 -3.77 21.22
C GLY A 161 -9.33 -4.50 21.05
N THR A 162 -10.26 -4.22 21.97
CA THR A 162 -11.64 -4.77 21.94
C THR A 162 -12.51 -4.11 20.88
N GLU A 163 -12.09 -2.97 20.33
CA GLU A 163 -12.77 -2.26 19.25
C GLU A 163 -12.00 -2.39 17.94
N ALA A 164 -12.74 -2.53 16.83
CA ALA A 164 -12.14 -2.56 15.50
C ALA A 164 -11.41 -1.25 15.21
N PHE A 165 -10.12 -1.34 14.86
CA PHE A 165 -9.37 -0.19 14.37
C PHE A 165 -10.04 0.39 13.13
N SER A 166 -10.17 1.71 13.04
CA SER A 166 -10.84 2.34 11.91
C SER A 166 -10.28 3.72 11.59
N TYR A 167 -10.29 4.04 10.29
CA TYR A 167 -10.12 5.39 9.81
C TYR A 167 -11.48 6.03 9.54
N VAL A 168 -11.62 7.29 9.94
CA VAL A 168 -12.80 8.10 9.66
C VAL A 168 -12.35 9.36 8.93
N CYS A 169 -12.99 9.64 7.79
CA CYS A 169 -12.72 10.86 7.04
C CYS A 169 -14.03 11.53 6.59
N PRO A 170 -14.00 12.81 6.19
CA PRO A 170 -15.19 13.50 5.70
C PRO A 170 -15.81 12.83 4.48
N GLY A 171 -17.13 12.92 4.35
CA GLY A 171 -17.82 12.50 3.14
C GLY A 171 -17.69 13.56 2.03
N HIS A 172 -17.50 13.11 0.81
CA HIS A 172 -17.41 13.95 -0.40
C HIS A 172 -18.67 13.85 -1.25
N LYS A 173 -18.95 14.90 -2.03
CA LYS A 173 -20.16 14.97 -2.85
C LYS A 173 -20.31 13.79 -3.83
N PRO A 174 -19.26 13.31 -4.52
CA PRO A 174 -19.37 12.21 -5.48
C PRO A 174 -19.47 10.81 -4.83
N ASN A 175 -19.43 10.70 -3.49
CA ASN A 175 -19.48 9.41 -2.82
C ASN A 175 -20.79 8.66 -3.07
N HIS A 176 -20.69 7.35 -3.29
CA HIS A 176 -21.83 6.43 -3.31
C HIS A 176 -22.01 5.82 -1.92
N LYS A 177 -23.17 6.11 -1.30
CA LYS A 177 -23.49 5.64 0.05
C LYS A 177 -23.74 4.14 0.06
N GLY A 178 -23.31 3.51 1.11
CA GLY A 178 -23.52 2.09 1.32
C GLY A 178 -22.58 1.51 2.37
N GLU A 179 -22.68 0.22 2.56
CA GLU A 179 -21.78 -0.56 3.39
C GLU A 179 -21.36 -1.79 2.60
N GLY A 180 -20.04 -2.02 2.51
CA GLY A 180 -19.45 -3.19 1.86
C GLY A 180 -18.44 -3.87 2.77
N LYS A 181 -18.37 -5.19 2.69
CA LYS A 181 -17.41 -6.03 3.40
C LYS A 181 -16.57 -6.80 2.40
N GLY A 182 -15.27 -6.88 2.62
CA GLY A 182 -14.37 -7.57 1.72
C GLY A 182 -12.94 -7.54 2.17
N VAL A 183 -12.07 -8.03 1.32
CA VAL A 183 -10.61 -7.98 1.53
C VAL A 183 -10.08 -6.70 0.91
N LEU A 184 -9.37 -5.90 1.71
CA LEU A 184 -8.73 -4.67 1.25
C LEU A 184 -7.55 -4.98 0.34
N ARG A 185 -7.56 -4.46 -0.88
CA ARG A 185 -6.51 -4.65 -1.88
C ARG A 185 -6.33 -3.37 -2.69
N GLY A 186 -5.12 -3.15 -3.19
CA GLY A 186 -4.89 -2.01 -4.06
C GLY A 186 -3.52 -1.37 -3.86
N GLY A 187 -3.42 -0.09 -4.21
CA GLY A 187 -2.23 0.74 -4.17
C GLY A 187 -2.16 1.71 -5.33
N ASN A 188 -0.97 1.94 -5.86
CA ASN A 188 -0.76 2.82 -6.99
C ASN A 188 -1.39 2.26 -8.27
N LEU A 189 -2.27 3.05 -8.90
CA LEU A 189 -3.11 2.60 -10.01
C LEU A 189 -2.29 2.24 -11.25
N SER A 190 -1.29 3.03 -11.62
CA SER A 190 -0.47 2.76 -12.80
C SER A 190 0.37 1.49 -12.64
N VAL A 191 0.88 1.23 -11.44
CA VAL A 191 1.60 -0.01 -11.11
C VAL A 191 0.64 -1.20 -11.14
N PHE A 192 -0.51 -1.08 -10.53
CA PHE A 192 -1.56 -2.10 -10.55
C PHE A 192 -2.03 -2.41 -11.97
N TYR A 193 -2.30 -1.36 -12.77
CA TYR A 193 -2.65 -1.49 -14.19
C TYR A 193 -1.59 -2.27 -14.97
N GLY A 194 -0.29 -2.02 -14.71
CA GLY A 194 0.81 -2.74 -15.35
C GLY A 194 0.87 -4.24 -15.06
N LEU A 195 0.17 -4.70 -14.02
CA LEU A 195 0.12 -6.13 -13.66
C LEU A 195 -1.18 -6.82 -14.13
N ARG A 196 -2.10 -6.07 -14.76
CA ARG A 196 -3.37 -6.62 -15.26
C ARG A 196 -3.15 -7.76 -16.25
N GLY A 197 -3.87 -8.85 -16.06
CA GLY A 197 -3.78 -10.05 -16.90
C GLY A 197 -2.52 -10.89 -16.71
N THR A 198 -1.70 -10.59 -15.71
CA THR A 198 -0.56 -11.41 -15.31
C THR A 198 -0.92 -12.29 -14.10
N PRO A 199 -0.09 -13.29 -13.72
CA PRO A 199 -0.28 -14.06 -12.49
C PRO A 199 -0.26 -13.22 -11.20
N TYR A 200 0.16 -11.96 -11.27
CA TYR A 200 0.26 -11.02 -10.15
C TYR A 200 -0.90 -10.03 -10.09
N ASP A 201 -1.91 -10.24 -10.94
CA ASP A 201 -3.16 -9.48 -10.87
C ASP A 201 -3.93 -9.80 -9.59
N ILE A 202 -4.67 -8.84 -9.03
CA ILE A 202 -5.45 -9.07 -7.82
C ILE A 202 -6.79 -9.73 -8.16
N PRO A 203 -7.32 -10.58 -7.26
CA PRO A 203 -8.70 -11.08 -7.38
C PRO A 203 -9.68 -9.93 -7.15
N ALA A 204 -10.62 -9.75 -8.07
CA ALA A 204 -11.65 -8.71 -7.97
C ALA A 204 -12.81 -9.11 -7.04
N GLU A 205 -13.18 -10.38 -7.05
CA GLU A 205 -14.32 -10.89 -6.28
C GLU A 205 -14.16 -10.67 -4.79
N GLY A 206 -15.12 -10.02 -4.16
CA GLY A 206 -15.08 -9.74 -2.72
C GLY A 206 -14.02 -8.74 -2.28
N THR A 207 -13.43 -7.98 -3.22
CA THR A 207 -12.39 -7.00 -2.92
C THR A 207 -13.01 -5.63 -2.63
N ILE A 208 -12.51 -4.97 -1.59
CA ILE A 208 -12.59 -3.52 -1.44
C ILE A 208 -11.29 -2.98 -2.02
N LEU A 209 -11.39 -2.40 -3.22
CA LEU A 209 -10.24 -1.88 -3.96
C LEU A 209 -9.92 -0.46 -3.52
N PHE A 210 -8.66 -0.17 -3.18
CA PHE A 210 -8.20 1.21 -3.05
C PHE A 210 -7.18 1.55 -4.13
N ILE A 211 -7.29 2.77 -4.65
CA ILE A 211 -6.41 3.27 -5.73
C ILE A 211 -5.96 4.70 -5.42
N GLU A 212 -4.73 5.00 -5.75
CA GLU A 212 -4.11 6.33 -5.72
C GLU A 212 -3.09 6.45 -6.85
N ASP A 213 -2.68 7.66 -7.23
CA ASP A 213 -1.57 7.81 -8.16
C ASP A 213 -0.90 9.20 -8.06
N VAL A 214 0.27 9.35 -8.68
CA VAL A 214 1.06 10.58 -8.72
C VAL A 214 1.61 10.84 -10.12
N GLY A 215 1.45 12.07 -10.61
CA GLY A 215 2.04 12.51 -11.88
C GLY A 215 1.35 11.98 -13.13
N GLU A 216 0.27 11.21 -13.00
CA GLU A 216 -0.47 10.67 -14.13
C GLU A 216 -1.45 11.71 -14.72
N ARG A 217 -1.46 11.82 -16.04
CA ARG A 217 -2.41 12.71 -16.72
C ARG A 217 -3.85 12.22 -16.57
N PRO A 218 -4.86 13.11 -16.40
CA PRO A 218 -6.25 12.71 -16.21
C PRO A 218 -6.77 11.67 -17.21
N HIS A 219 -6.46 11.81 -18.50
CA HIS A 219 -6.87 10.82 -19.50
C HIS A 219 -6.14 9.47 -19.38
N ALA A 220 -4.94 9.44 -18.77
CA ALA A 220 -4.24 8.19 -18.50
C ALA A 220 -4.91 7.48 -17.32
N VAL A 221 -5.26 8.20 -16.25
CA VAL A 221 -6.04 7.68 -15.12
C VAL A 221 -7.39 7.13 -15.60
N GLU A 222 -8.12 7.91 -16.41
CA GLU A 222 -9.40 7.47 -16.99
C GLU A 222 -9.23 6.18 -17.81
N ARG A 223 -8.20 6.09 -18.64
CA ARG A 223 -7.89 4.88 -19.44
C ARG A 223 -7.63 3.66 -18.58
N MET A 224 -6.87 3.82 -17.49
CA MET A 224 -6.61 2.74 -16.54
C MET A 224 -7.90 2.28 -15.86
N MET A 225 -8.76 3.20 -15.48
CA MET A 225 -10.07 2.88 -14.90
C MET A 225 -11.01 2.20 -15.92
N TYR A 226 -11.00 2.63 -17.20
CA TYR A 226 -11.70 1.90 -18.25
C TYR A 226 -11.17 0.49 -18.47
N ASN A 227 -9.87 0.24 -18.32
CA ASN A 227 -9.36 -1.13 -18.36
C ASN A 227 -9.94 -1.99 -17.23
N LEU A 228 -10.04 -1.45 -16.01
CA LEU A 228 -10.68 -2.15 -14.91
C LEU A 228 -12.17 -2.42 -15.17
N LYS A 229 -12.88 -1.42 -15.76
CA LYS A 229 -14.30 -1.54 -16.12
C LYS A 229 -14.51 -2.60 -17.21
N LEU A 230 -13.86 -2.45 -18.34
CA LEU A 230 -14.01 -3.37 -19.49
C LEU A 230 -13.48 -4.77 -19.20
N GLY A 231 -12.51 -4.89 -18.29
CA GLY A 231 -12.01 -6.17 -17.79
C GLY A 231 -12.90 -6.83 -16.72
N GLY A 232 -14.06 -6.23 -16.38
CA GLY A 232 -15.02 -6.78 -15.42
C GLY A 232 -14.51 -6.78 -13.96
N VAL A 233 -13.49 -5.98 -13.64
CA VAL A 233 -12.98 -5.86 -12.27
C VAL A 233 -13.97 -5.08 -11.42
N LEU A 234 -14.42 -3.92 -11.93
CA LEU A 234 -15.32 -3.04 -11.18
C LEU A 234 -16.67 -3.71 -10.88
N ASP A 235 -17.15 -4.62 -11.74
CA ASP A 235 -18.41 -5.36 -11.53
C ASP A 235 -18.38 -6.33 -10.33
N LYS A 236 -17.18 -6.71 -9.86
CA LYS A 236 -16.98 -7.76 -8.86
C LYS A 236 -16.54 -7.24 -7.50
N LEU A 237 -16.35 -5.92 -7.39
CA LEU A 237 -15.91 -5.30 -6.14
C LEU A 237 -17.01 -5.32 -5.08
N SER A 238 -16.60 -5.37 -3.82
CA SER A 238 -17.45 -5.10 -2.66
C SER A 238 -17.43 -3.64 -2.21
N GLY A 239 -16.51 -2.84 -2.77
CA GLY A 239 -16.37 -1.42 -2.51
C GLY A 239 -15.16 -0.83 -3.23
N LEU A 240 -15.17 0.50 -3.42
CA LEU A 240 -14.09 1.22 -4.07
C LEU A 240 -13.67 2.43 -3.24
N ILE A 241 -12.39 2.55 -2.97
CA ILE A 241 -11.76 3.68 -2.31
C ILE A 241 -10.89 4.39 -3.33
N ILE A 242 -11.32 5.56 -3.76
CA ILE A 242 -10.56 6.47 -4.61
C ILE A 242 -9.79 7.39 -3.66
N GLY A 243 -8.48 7.13 -3.54
CA GLY A 243 -7.56 7.93 -2.77
C GLY A 243 -7.19 9.24 -3.46
N GLN A 244 -6.02 9.77 -3.14
CA GLN A 244 -5.59 11.05 -3.67
C GLN A 244 -4.69 10.89 -4.89
N PHE A 245 -5.08 11.58 -5.96
CA PHE A 245 -4.29 11.73 -7.17
C PHE A 245 -3.58 13.08 -7.11
N THR A 246 -2.27 13.10 -7.28
CA THR A 246 -1.45 14.29 -7.07
C THR A 246 -0.48 14.56 -8.22
N GLU A 247 0.13 15.75 -8.23
CA GLU A 247 1.17 16.16 -9.20
C GLU A 247 0.71 16.03 -10.67
N TYR A 248 -0.56 16.35 -10.97
CA TYR A 248 -1.10 16.40 -12.32
C TYR A 248 -1.73 17.77 -12.62
N GLU A 249 -1.83 18.09 -13.92
CA GLU A 249 -2.56 19.26 -14.39
C GLU A 249 -3.95 18.85 -14.86
N GLU A 250 -4.97 19.56 -14.40
CA GLU A 250 -6.34 19.34 -14.86
C GLU A 250 -6.44 19.55 -16.39
N ASN A 251 -7.08 18.61 -17.04
CA ASN A 251 -7.27 18.64 -18.48
C ASN A 251 -8.71 19.05 -18.84
N LYS A 252 -8.90 20.32 -19.19
CA LYS A 252 -10.20 20.84 -19.61
C LYS A 252 -10.82 20.11 -20.82
N SER A 253 -10.02 19.36 -21.59
CA SER A 253 -10.52 18.58 -22.72
C SER A 253 -11.42 17.40 -22.32
N LEU A 254 -11.37 16.96 -21.06
CA LEU A 254 -12.29 15.95 -20.52
C LEU A 254 -13.69 16.53 -20.19
N GLY A 255 -13.86 17.85 -20.26
CA GLY A 255 -15.11 18.54 -19.92
C GLY A 255 -15.43 18.58 -18.42
N LYS A 256 -14.62 17.92 -17.59
CA LYS A 256 -14.74 17.83 -16.12
C LYS A 256 -13.33 17.73 -15.50
N ASP A 257 -13.24 17.96 -14.19
CA ASP A 257 -12.06 17.59 -13.43
C ASP A 257 -11.90 16.06 -13.34
N LEU A 258 -10.74 15.59 -12.92
CA LEU A 258 -10.43 14.16 -12.83
C LEU A 258 -11.46 13.41 -11.98
N TYR A 259 -11.76 13.92 -10.76
CA TYR A 259 -12.71 13.25 -9.87
C TYR A 259 -14.14 13.22 -10.43
N GLY A 260 -14.55 14.25 -11.15
CA GLY A 260 -15.83 14.28 -11.87
C GLY A 260 -15.90 13.24 -12.99
N ALA A 261 -14.80 13.04 -13.74
CA ALA A 261 -14.72 12.00 -14.77
C ALA A 261 -14.77 10.60 -14.14
N LEU A 262 -14.04 10.38 -13.05
CA LEU A 262 -14.08 9.12 -12.31
C LEU A 262 -15.47 8.84 -11.71
N ALA A 263 -16.13 9.87 -11.15
CA ALA A 263 -17.49 9.72 -10.64
C ALA A 263 -18.49 9.29 -11.70
N ASP A 264 -18.40 9.85 -12.91
CA ASP A 264 -19.25 9.41 -14.03
C ASP A 264 -18.97 7.97 -14.47
N LEU A 265 -17.70 7.56 -14.45
CA LEU A 265 -17.29 6.21 -14.84
C LEU A 265 -17.85 5.15 -13.90
N VAL A 266 -17.92 5.46 -12.58
CA VAL A 266 -18.31 4.50 -11.56
C VAL A 266 -19.76 4.64 -11.09
N LYS A 267 -20.54 5.56 -11.64
CA LYS A 267 -21.91 5.90 -11.19
C LYS A 267 -22.94 4.76 -11.29
N GLU A 268 -22.67 3.75 -12.11
CA GLU A 268 -23.57 2.62 -12.35
C GLU A 268 -23.45 1.51 -11.31
N TYR A 269 -22.41 1.55 -10.46
CA TYR A 269 -22.19 0.51 -9.45
C TYR A 269 -22.91 0.83 -8.14
N ASP A 270 -23.51 -0.20 -7.53
CA ASP A 270 -24.35 -0.07 -6.32
C ASP A 270 -23.55 -0.25 -5.01
N TYR A 271 -22.29 -0.69 -5.06
CA TYR A 271 -21.46 -0.85 -3.88
C TYR A 271 -20.95 0.52 -3.35
N PRO A 272 -20.50 0.62 -2.07
CA PRO A 272 -20.00 1.86 -1.52
C PRO A 272 -18.74 2.34 -2.24
N ILE A 273 -18.72 3.62 -2.63
CA ILE A 273 -17.58 4.27 -3.26
C ILE A 273 -17.27 5.55 -2.51
N CYS A 274 -16.04 5.69 -2.03
CA CYS A 274 -15.58 6.95 -1.47
C CYS A 274 -14.49 7.59 -2.31
N PHE A 275 -14.46 8.91 -2.31
CA PHE A 275 -13.50 9.75 -3.01
C PHE A 275 -12.66 10.51 -2.00
N ASP A 276 -11.44 10.85 -2.41
CA ASP A 276 -10.50 11.67 -1.66
C ASP A 276 -10.16 11.07 -0.27
N PHE A 277 -10.13 9.74 -0.20
CA PHE A 277 -9.69 9.06 1.01
C PHE A 277 -8.21 9.37 1.27
N PRO A 278 -7.79 9.59 2.54
CA PRO A 278 -6.42 10.03 2.86
C PRO A 278 -5.37 8.93 2.66
N VAL A 279 -5.19 8.49 1.42
CA VAL A 279 -4.18 7.52 0.97
C VAL A 279 -3.59 7.97 -0.36
N GLY A 280 -2.27 7.90 -0.51
CA GLY A 280 -1.55 8.27 -1.73
C GLY A 280 -0.26 9.05 -1.47
N HIS A 281 0.20 9.82 -2.47
CA HIS A 281 1.42 10.61 -2.40
C HIS A 281 1.19 11.97 -1.71
N VAL A 282 0.70 11.92 -0.48
CA VAL A 282 0.35 13.06 0.38
C VAL A 282 0.93 12.88 1.77
N SER A 283 1.02 13.96 2.57
CA SER A 283 1.50 13.85 3.95
C SER A 283 0.55 12.98 4.79
N MET A 284 -0.78 13.16 4.63
CA MET A 284 -1.77 12.29 5.26
C MET A 284 -1.97 11.01 4.45
N ASN A 285 -0.97 10.13 4.42
CA ASN A 285 -1.03 8.81 3.79
C ASN A 285 -1.23 7.74 4.86
N VAL A 286 -2.48 7.45 5.20
CA VAL A 286 -2.79 6.50 6.27
C VAL A 286 -2.35 5.07 5.91
N PRO A 287 -1.72 4.34 6.84
CA PRO A 287 -1.31 2.96 6.59
C PRO A 287 -2.52 2.04 6.36
N LEU A 288 -2.49 1.29 5.26
CA LEU A 288 -3.52 0.33 4.90
C LEU A 288 -2.94 -1.09 4.85
N ILE A 289 -3.60 -2.03 5.52
CA ILE A 289 -3.18 -3.44 5.51
C ILE A 289 -3.77 -4.12 4.29
N ASN A 290 -2.95 -4.30 3.26
CA ASN A 290 -3.28 -5.10 2.09
C ASN A 290 -3.52 -6.56 2.51
N GLY A 291 -4.70 -7.07 2.20
CA GLY A 291 -5.12 -8.42 2.56
C GLY A 291 -5.99 -8.51 3.82
N ALA A 292 -6.20 -7.41 4.53
CA ALA A 292 -7.09 -7.42 5.70
C ALA A 292 -8.57 -7.51 5.31
N ALA A 293 -9.35 -8.23 6.10
CA ALA A 293 -10.80 -8.14 6.05
C ALA A 293 -11.25 -6.80 6.61
N VAL A 294 -12.05 -6.05 5.83
CA VAL A 294 -12.50 -4.71 6.20
C VAL A 294 -13.97 -4.51 5.94
N THR A 295 -14.53 -3.51 6.62
CA THR A 295 -15.86 -2.96 6.34
C THR A 295 -15.70 -1.50 5.91
N LEU A 296 -16.13 -1.18 4.70
CA LEU A 296 -16.21 0.18 4.19
C LEU A 296 -17.65 0.68 4.34
N LYS A 297 -17.85 1.72 5.14
CA LYS A 297 -19.14 2.40 5.30
C LYS A 297 -19.04 3.82 4.79
N VAL A 298 -19.80 4.11 3.74
CA VAL A 298 -19.86 5.44 3.12
C VAL A 298 -21.18 6.10 3.49
N GLY A 299 -21.11 7.11 4.33
CA GLY A 299 -22.25 7.90 4.77
C GLY A 299 -22.34 9.25 4.02
N LYS A 300 -23.33 10.07 4.41
CA LYS A 300 -23.49 11.41 3.83
C LYS A 300 -22.44 12.40 4.33
N LYS A 301 -22.05 12.27 5.61
CA LYS A 301 -21.15 13.23 6.28
C LYS A 301 -19.75 12.68 6.49
N GLU A 302 -19.65 11.36 6.57
CA GLU A 302 -18.39 10.67 6.87
C GLU A 302 -18.26 9.35 6.13
N VAL A 303 -17.04 8.92 5.97
CA VAL A 303 -16.64 7.60 5.51
C VAL A 303 -15.87 6.91 6.63
N LYS A 304 -16.18 5.66 6.88
CA LYS A 304 -15.47 4.84 7.86
C LYS A 304 -14.94 3.56 7.20
N LEU A 305 -13.64 3.33 7.32
CA LEU A 305 -12.98 2.07 6.95
C LEU A 305 -12.55 1.38 8.24
N SER A 306 -13.17 0.25 8.55
CA SER A 306 -12.89 -0.54 9.76
C SER A 306 -12.17 -1.83 9.40
N PHE A 307 -11.09 -2.13 10.12
CA PHE A 307 -10.36 -3.39 10.02
C PHE A 307 -10.96 -4.39 10.99
N ASN A 308 -11.41 -5.53 10.48
CA ASN A 308 -11.98 -6.59 11.31
C ASN A 308 -10.83 -7.31 12.03
N THR A 309 -10.89 -7.33 13.35
CA THR A 309 -9.79 -7.80 14.23
C THR A 309 -9.76 -9.31 14.44
N GLU A 310 -10.72 -10.06 13.92
CA GLU A 310 -10.72 -11.52 14.03
C GLU A 310 -9.55 -12.09 13.20
N ARG A 311 -8.48 -12.41 13.92
CA ARG A 311 -7.43 -13.32 13.45
C ARG A 311 -7.94 -14.72 13.73
N GLU A 312 -8.49 -15.39 12.67
CA GLU A 312 -8.71 -16.83 12.74
C GLU A 312 -7.40 -17.60 12.86
#